data_2be394806036d834e9c9011c090a2b18
#
_entry.id   2be394806036d834e9c9011c090a2b18
#
_cell.length_a   1.000
_cell.length_b   1.000
_cell.length_c   1.000
_cell.angle_alpha   90.00
_cell.angle_beta   90.00
_cell.angle_gamma   90.00
#
_symmetry.space_group_name_H-M   'P 1'
#
loop_
_entity.id
_entity.type
_entity.pdbx_description
1 polymer ?
#
loop_
_entity_poly.entity_id
_entity_poly.type
_entity_poly.pdbx_seq_one_letter_code
_entity_poly.pdbx_strand_id
1 'polypeptide(L)'
;MPISQERNRVHRGPMQRILWIAIVSLFTSTILDRLKTFMGLASGFVEINPAQAWVLAHSPWFFYSTAFITPTAIGLIMMIGFRFLEGPQFQLHRRFLASLFLGLSMFSWTPVLHNTSCFYSLRDEARVGIRYHRLVQ
;
A
#
# COMPACT_ATOMS: atom_id res chain seq x y z
N MET A 1 -15.16 26.88 40.86
CA MET A 1 -15.10 25.43 40.59
C MET A 1 -14.77 25.22 39.11
N PRO A 2 -13.60 24.79 38.73
CA PRO A 2 -13.27 24.44 37.35
C PRO A 2 -13.11 22.92 37.20
N ILE A 3 -14.21 22.19 37.02
CA ILE A 3 -14.22 20.71 36.88
C ILE A 3 -14.47 20.26 35.43
N SER A 4 -14.48 21.17 34.45
CA SER A 4 -14.95 20.82 33.11
C SER A 4 -13.87 20.73 32.01
N GLN A 5 -12.59 21.00 32.30
CA GLN A 5 -11.56 20.99 31.26
C GLN A 5 -10.71 19.71 31.17
N GLU A 6 -10.80 18.81 32.11
CA GLU A 6 -9.98 17.58 32.10
C GLU A 6 -10.55 16.43 31.26
N ARG A 7 -11.83 16.54 30.85
CA ARG A 7 -12.53 15.47 30.13
C ARG A 7 -12.26 15.39 28.62
N ASN A 8 -11.49 16.31 28.05
CA ASN A 8 -11.23 16.39 26.60
C ASN A 8 -9.83 15.96 26.17
N ARG A 9 -9.03 15.30 27.03
CA ARG A 9 -7.97 14.45 26.52
C ARG A 9 -8.61 13.19 25.95
N VAL A 10 -9.11 13.31 24.72
CA VAL A 10 -9.48 12.18 23.89
C VAL A 10 -8.25 11.28 23.85
N HIS A 11 -8.19 10.28 24.72
CA HIS A 11 -7.29 9.16 24.54
C HIS A 11 -7.60 8.62 23.14
N ARG A 12 -6.77 8.98 22.18
CA ARG A 12 -6.80 8.35 20.85
C ARG A 12 -6.65 6.87 21.11
N GLY A 13 -7.79 6.16 21.16
CA GLY A 13 -7.84 4.77 21.60
C GLY A 13 -6.94 3.91 20.73
N PRO A 14 -6.51 2.74 21.20
CA PRO A 14 -5.61 1.85 20.47
C PRO A 14 -6.10 1.57 19.04
N MET A 15 -7.40 1.52 18.82
CA MET A 15 -8.01 1.33 17.50
C MET A 15 -7.74 2.48 16.52
N GLN A 16 -7.67 3.73 16.99
CA GLN A 16 -7.34 4.86 16.13
C GLN A 16 -5.86 4.81 15.69
N ARG A 17 -4.97 4.31 16.55
CA ARG A 17 -3.57 4.08 16.19
C ARG A 17 -3.46 2.99 15.12
N ILE A 18 -4.19 1.88 15.27
CA ILE A 18 -4.23 0.79 14.27
C ILE A 18 -4.71 1.32 12.93
N LEU A 19 -5.77 2.15 12.90
CA LEU A 19 -6.28 2.76 11.68
C LEU A 19 -5.20 3.61 10.99
N TRP A 20 -4.48 4.46 11.73
CA TRP A 20 -3.41 5.28 11.17
C TRP A 20 -2.24 4.44 10.64
N ILE A 21 -1.85 3.39 11.36
CA ILE A 21 -0.81 2.45 10.91
C ILE A 21 -1.23 1.79 9.60
N ALA A 22 -2.49 1.34 9.50
CA ALA A 22 -3.01 0.72 8.28
C ALA A 22 -3.05 1.71 7.10
N ILE A 23 -3.46 2.96 7.33
CA ILE A 23 -3.46 4.02 6.30
C ILE A 23 -2.04 4.27 5.79
N VAL A 24 -1.09 4.51 6.69
CA VAL A 24 0.31 4.77 6.33
C VAL A 24 0.90 3.57 5.58
N SER A 25 0.65 2.36 6.05
CA SER A 25 1.10 1.12 5.41
C SER A 25 0.52 0.97 4.00
N LEU A 26 -0.76 1.26 3.79
CA LEU A 26 -1.41 1.23 2.48
C LEU A 26 -0.79 2.25 1.52
N PHE A 27 -0.55 3.49 1.96
CA PHE A 27 0.12 4.50 1.15
C PHE A 27 1.54 4.06 0.78
N THR A 28 2.30 3.58 1.75
CA THR A 28 3.68 3.16 1.52
C THR A 28 3.75 2.01 0.53
N SER A 29 2.90 0.98 0.67
CA SER A 29 2.90 -0.16 -0.25
C SER A 29 2.52 0.24 -1.67
N THR A 30 1.50 1.09 -1.85
CA THR A 30 1.07 1.53 -3.20
C THR A 30 2.12 2.41 -3.88
N ILE A 31 2.78 3.30 -3.16
CA ILE A 31 3.87 4.12 -3.70
C ILE A 31 5.06 3.23 -4.10
N LEU A 32 5.46 2.29 -3.24
CA LEU A 32 6.57 1.37 -3.53
C LEU A 32 6.26 0.46 -4.71
N ASP A 33 5.03 -0.02 -4.85
CA ASP A 33 4.62 -0.82 -6.01
C ASP A 33 4.77 -0.01 -7.31
N ARG A 34 4.30 1.24 -7.35
CA ARG A 34 4.44 2.11 -8.54
C ARG A 34 5.90 2.48 -8.85
N LEU A 35 6.71 2.74 -7.82
CA LEU A 35 8.12 3.01 -8.00
C LEU A 35 8.85 1.79 -8.59
N LYS A 36 8.55 0.58 -8.11
CA LYS A 36 9.14 -0.65 -8.64
C LYS A 36 8.71 -0.93 -10.07
N THR A 37 7.42 -0.73 -10.38
CA THR A 37 6.95 -0.82 -11.76
C THR A 37 7.70 0.17 -12.66
N PHE A 38 7.87 1.43 -12.23
CA PHE A 38 8.63 2.43 -12.98
C PHE A 38 10.09 1.99 -13.19
N MET A 39 10.77 1.55 -12.14
CA MET A 39 12.15 1.08 -12.23
C MET A 39 12.27 -0.16 -13.13
N GLY A 40 11.32 -1.08 -13.05
CA GLY A 40 11.26 -2.26 -13.90
C GLY A 40 11.13 -1.88 -15.39
N LEU A 41 10.17 -1.03 -15.72
CA LEU A 41 9.96 -0.54 -17.09
C LEU A 41 11.18 0.20 -17.63
N ALA A 42 11.83 1.04 -16.82
CA ALA A 42 13.07 1.71 -17.19
C ALA A 42 14.25 0.74 -17.43
N SER A 43 14.18 -0.46 -16.85
CA SER A 43 15.14 -1.55 -17.04
C SER A 43 14.75 -2.53 -18.16
N GLY A 44 13.69 -2.23 -18.93
CA GLY A 44 13.23 -3.05 -20.06
C GLY A 44 12.28 -4.18 -19.69
N PHE A 45 11.78 -4.23 -18.46
CA PHE A 45 10.73 -5.20 -18.07
C PHE A 45 9.36 -4.76 -18.59
N VAL A 46 8.46 -5.72 -18.74
CA VAL A 46 7.09 -5.49 -19.21
C VAL A 46 6.12 -5.68 -18.04
N GLU A 47 5.11 -4.82 -17.95
CA GLU A 47 4.01 -5.00 -16.98
C GLU A 47 3.20 -6.25 -17.35
N ILE A 48 3.16 -7.21 -16.41
CA ILE A 48 2.53 -8.52 -16.63
C ILE A 48 1.02 -8.45 -16.41
N ASN A 49 0.54 -7.56 -15.53
CA ASN A 49 -0.88 -7.41 -15.29
C ASN A 49 -1.54 -6.71 -16.50
N PRO A 50 -2.42 -7.40 -17.25
CA PRO A 50 -2.97 -6.86 -18.50
C PRO A 50 -3.78 -5.59 -18.29
N ALA A 51 -4.50 -5.47 -17.17
CA ALA A 51 -5.27 -4.26 -16.85
C ALA A 51 -4.35 -3.07 -16.56
N GLN A 52 -3.27 -3.30 -15.82
CA GLN A 52 -2.27 -2.26 -15.54
C GLN A 52 -1.46 -1.89 -16.77
N ALA A 53 -1.08 -2.86 -17.60
CA ALA A 53 -0.40 -2.63 -18.87
C ALA A 53 -1.27 -1.78 -19.81
N TRP A 54 -2.58 -2.07 -19.89
CA TRP A 54 -3.50 -1.28 -20.68
C TRP A 54 -3.60 0.17 -20.20
N VAL A 55 -3.78 0.38 -18.89
CA VAL A 55 -3.84 1.74 -18.31
C VAL A 55 -2.52 2.48 -18.53
N LEU A 56 -1.39 1.82 -18.35
CA LEU A 56 -0.06 2.41 -18.53
C LEU A 56 0.15 2.84 -19.99
N ALA A 57 -0.29 2.04 -20.96
CA ALA A 57 -0.16 2.33 -22.39
C ALA A 57 -1.05 3.51 -22.83
N HIS A 58 -2.26 3.64 -22.25
CA HIS A 58 -3.22 4.67 -22.66
C HIS A 58 -3.13 5.95 -21.83
N SER A 59 -2.77 5.86 -20.55
CA SER A 59 -2.69 7.00 -19.64
C SER A 59 -1.65 6.78 -18.53
N PRO A 60 -0.36 6.95 -18.83
CA PRO A 60 0.71 6.80 -17.82
C PRO A 60 0.51 7.69 -16.59
N TRP A 61 0.04 8.91 -16.80
CA TRP A 61 -0.28 9.85 -15.74
C TRP A 61 -1.31 9.31 -14.76
N PHE A 62 -2.41 8.78 -15.29
CA PHE A 62 -3.46 8.16 -14.48
C PHE A 62 -2.92 6.94 -13.73
N PHE A 63 -2.13 6.10 -14.40
CA PHE A 63 -1.49 4.95 -13.77
C PHE A 63 -0.70 5.33 -12.52
N TYR A 64 0.20 6.31 -12.62
CA TYR A 64 1.00 6.73 -11.48
C TYR A 64 0.20 7.50 -10.43
N SER A 65 -0.79 8.27 -10.82
CA SER A 65 -1.65 8.98 -9.86
C SER A 65 -2.50 8.05 -8.99
N THR A 66 -2.78 6.82 -9.44
CA THR A 66 -3.49 5.82 -8.63
C THR A 66 -2.74 5.44 -7.35
N ALA A 67 -1.40 5.65 -7.29
CA ALA A 67 -0.63 5.48 -6.06
C ALA A 67 -1.12 6.38 -4.90
N PHE A 68 -1.71 7.51 -5.24
CA PHE A 68 -2.24 8.48 -4.26
C PHE A 68 -3.76 8.43 -4.20
N ILE A 69 -4.43 8.35 -5.33
CA ILE A 69 -5.90 8.38 -5.42
C ILE A 69 -6.51 7.18 -4.68
N THR A 70 -6.03 5.98 -4.95
CA THR A 70 -6.60 4.75 -4.37
C THR A 70 -6.46 4.71 -2.85
N PRO A 71 -5.27 4.85 -2.24
CA PRO A 71 -5.14 4.83 -0.79
C PRO A 71 -5.84 6.02 -0.12
N THR A 72 -5.91 7.20 -0.78
CA THR A 72 -6.65 8.34 -0.27
C THR A 72 -8.14 8.03 -0.20
N ALA A 73 -8.73 7.52 -1.27
CA ALA A 73 -10.15 7.17 -1.32
C ALA A 73 -10.49 6.11 -0.26
N ILE A 74 -9.70 5.04 -0.18
CA ILE A 74 -9.89 3.99 0.82
C ILE A 74 -9.74 4.56 2.23
N GLY A 75 -8.69 5.35 2.49
CA GLY A 75 -8.45 5.97 3.79
C GLY A 75 -9.61 6.89 4.23
N LEU A 76 -10.14 7.71 3.32
CA LEU A 76 -11.29 8.57 3.58
C LEU A 76 -12.55 7.77 3.91
N ILE A 77 -12.87 6.74 3.11
CA ILE A 77 -14.03 5.86 3.36
C ILE A 77 -13.91 5.23 4.76
N MET A 78 -12.72 4.75 5.11
CA MET A 78 -12.48 4.13 6.41
C MET A 78 -12.59 5.14 7.56
N MET A 79 -12.03 6.33 7.40
CA MET A 79 -12.14 7.39 8.41
C MET A 79 -13.61 7.81 8.65
N ILE A 80 -14.36 7.97 7.56
CA ILE A 80 -15.79 8.29 7.62
C ILE A 80 -16.55 7.15 8.31
N GLY A 81 -16.34 5.90 7.89
CA GLY A 81 -16.97 4.73 8.52
C GLY A 81 -16.65 4.63 10.02
N PHE A 82 -15.40 4.90 10.40
CA PHE A 82 -14.97 4.91 11.80
C PHE A 82 -15.68 6.00 12.62
N ARG A 83 -15.93 7.13 12.00
CA ARG A 83 -16.66 8.24 12.63
C ARG A 83 -18.14 7.96 12.82
N PHE A 84 -18.78 7.31 11.84
CA PHE A 84 -20.18 6.89 11.97
C PHE A 84 -20.39 5.81 13.05
N LEU A 85 -19.35 5.05 13.36
CA LEU A 85 -19.38 4.01 14.39
C LEU A 85 -18.92 4.53 15.77
N GLU A 86 -18.97 5.84 16.03
CA GLU A 86 -18.69 6.41 17.35
C GLU A 86 -19.84 6.09 18.29
N GLY A 87 -19.55 5.28 19.33
CA GLY A 87 -20.50 4.91 20.36
C GLY A 87 -20.16 3.56 20.99
N PRO A 88 -20.52 3.35 22.27
CA PRO A 88 -20.20 2.11 22.98
C PRO A 88 -20.87 0.88 22.35
N GLN A 89 -22.06 1.03 21.74
CA GLN A 89 -22.80 -0.04 21.07
C GLN A 89 -22.09 -0.53 19.78
N PHE A 90 -21.19 0.27 19.19
CA PHE A 90 -20.52 -0.06 17.95
C PHE A 90 -19.08 -0.55 18.13
N GLN A 91 -18.61 -0.80 19.34
CA GLN A 91 -17.22 -1.21 19.60
C GLN A 91 -16.81 -2.45 18.83
N LEU A 92 -17.68 -3.45 18.72
CA LEU A 92 -17.40 -4.67 17.97
C LEU A 92 -17.24 -4.37 16.48
N HIS A 93 -18.12 -3.57 15.89
CA HIS A 93 -18.07 -3.16 14.49
C HIS A 93 -16.80 -2.36 14.18
N ARG A 94 -16.38 -1.48 15.07
CA ARG A 94 -15.12 -0.72 14.95
C ARG A 94 -13.89 -1.64 14.97
N ARG A 95 -13.89 -2.65 15.85
CA ARG A 95 -12.81 -3.65 15.90
C ARG A 95 -12.75 -4.44 14.60
N PHE A 96 -13.90 -4.92 14.14
CA PHE A 96 -14.00 -5.65 12.87
C PHE A 96 -13.50 -4.81 11.70
N LEU A 97 -13.97 -3.56 11.58
CA LEU A 97 -13.57 -2.63 10.54
C LEU A 97 -12.06 -2.35 10.57
N ALA A 98 -11.48 -2.12 11.75
CA ALA A 98 -10.04 -1.91 11.92
C ALA A 98 -9.24 -3.14 11.51
N SER A 99 -9.68 -4.36 11.89
CA SER A 99 -9.03 -5.60 11.52
C SER A 99 -9.11 -5.87 10.02
N LEU A 100 -10.26 -5.63 9.40
CA LEU A 100 -10.44 -5.75 7.96
C LEU A 100 -9.50 -4.81 7.21
N PHE A 101 -9.41 -3.57 7.66
CA PHE A 101 -8.55 -2.58 7.01
C PHE A 101 -7.07 -2.89 7.20
N LEU A 102 -6.68 -3.36 8.37
CA LEU A 102 -5.31 -3.84 8.60
C LEU A 102 -4.99 -5.02 7.67
N GLY A 103 -5.89 -5.97 7.52
CA GLY A 103 -5.74 -7.09 6.59
C GLY A 103 -5.58 -6.63 5.14
N LEU A 104 -6.42 -5.70 4.67
CA LEU A 104 -6.30 -5.10 3.33
C LEU A 104 -4.96 -4.38 3.14
N SER A 105 -4.53 -3.64 4.16
CA SER A 105 -3.24 -2.96 4.16
C SER A 105 -2.07 -3.95 4.08
N MET A 106 -2.12 -5.05 4.81
CA MET A 106 -1.11 -6.12 4.71
C MET A 106 -1.12 -6.79 3.34
N PHE A 107 -2.31 -7.07 2.80
CA PHE A 107 -2.45 -7.66 1.47
C PHE A 107 -1.89 -6.77 0.36
N SER A 108 -1.94 -5.44 0.52
CA SER A 108 -1.38 -4.49 -0.44
C SER A 108 0.15 -4.58 -0.60
N TRP A 109 0.85 -5.25 0.33
CA TRP A 109 2.28 -5.53 0.22
C TRP A 109 2.62 -6.71 -0.69
N THR A 110 1.65 -7.57 -1.02
CA THR A 110 1.88 -8.76 -1.87
C THR A 110 2.51 -8.41 -3.22
N PRO A 111 1.99 -7.44 -4.00
CA PRO A 111 2.63 -7.02 -5.25
C PRO A 111 4.05 -6.48 -5.04
N VAL A 112 4.26 -5.69 -3.97
CA VAL A 112 5.57 -5.13 -3.66
C VAL A 112 6.61 -6.21 -3.40
N LEU A 113 6.25 -7.24 -2.64
CA LEU A 113 7.14 -8.36 -2.32
C LEU A 113 7.38 -9.23 -3.57
N HIS A 114 6.33 -9.51 -4.33
CA HIS A 114 6.43 -10.28 -5.57
C HIS A 114 7.34 -9.59 -6.58
N ASN A 115 7.10 -8.32 -6.88
CA ASN A 115 7.91 -7.53 -7.81
C ASN A 115 9.36 -7.43 -7.34
N THR A 116 9.60 -7.41 -6.01
CA THR A 116 10.95 -7.41 -5.46
C THR A 116 11.67 -8.71 -5.74
N SER A 117 11.04 -9.85 -5.47
CA SER A 117 11.66 -11.17 -5.68
C SER A 117 11.96 -11.42 -7.16
N CYS A 118 11.03 -11.07 -8.05
CA CYS A 118 11.26 -11.18 -9.50
C CYS A 118 12.43 -10.31 -9.96
N PHE A 119 12.53 -9.07 -9.49
CA PHE A 119 13.63 -8.17 -9.86
C PHE A 119 15.01 -8.70 -9.43
N TYR A 120 15.11 -9.27 -8.24
CA TYR A 120 16.36 -9.86 -7.76
C TYR A 120 16.74 -11.13 -8.51
N SER A 121 15.78 -12.01 -8.78
CA SER A 121 16.00 -13.24 -9.54
C SER A 121 16.59 -12.95 -10.91
N LEU A 122 15.98 -12.04 -11.67
CA LEU A 122 16.45 -11.67 -13.01
C LEU A 122 17.82 -10.98 -13.01
N ARG A 123 18.13 -10.19 -11.97
CA ARG A 123 19.44 -9.57 -11.80
C ARG A 123 20.53 -10.60 -11.55
N ASP A 124 20.23 -11.65 -10.81
CA ASP A 124 21.19 -12.73 -10.55
C ASP A 124 21.42 -13.59 -11.82
N GLU A 125 20.39 -13.89 -12.58
CA GLU A 125 20.50 -14.58 -13.87
C GLU A 125 21.37 -13.77 -14.87
N ALA A 126 21.15 -12.46 -14.97
CA ALA A 126 21.96 -11.59 -15.81
C ALA A 126 23.44 -11.57 -15.37
N ARG A 127 23.72 -11.57 -14.05
CA ARG A 127 25.09 -11.66 -13.53
C ARG A 127 25.76 -12.99 -13.83
N VAL A 128 25.01 -14.08 -13.76
CA VAL A 128 25.52 -15.42 -14.13
C VAL A 128 25.81 -15.48 -15.62
N GLY A 129 24.92 -14.98 -16.47
CA GLY A 129 25.14 -14.92 -17.94
C GLY A 129 26.36 -14.12 -18.33
N ILE A 130 26.59 -12.95 -17.70
CA ILE A 130 27.80 -12.13 -17.95
C ILE A 130 29.08 -12.86 -17.50
N ARG A 131 29.03 -13.65 -16.44
CA ARG A 131 30.16 -14.47 -15.96
C ARG A 131 30.47 -15.59 -16.93
N TYR A 132 29.47 -16.26 -17.47
CA TYR A 132 29.64 -17.30 -18.49
C TYR A 132 30.29 -16.77 -19.78
N HIS A 133 29.86 -15.62 -20.27
CA HIS A 133 30.44 -14.99 -21.45
C HIS A 133 31.94 -14.63 -21.31
N ARG A 134 32.38 -14.27 -20.09
CA ARG A 134 33.80 -13.96 -19.81
C ARG A 134 34.68 -15.19 -19.65
N LEU A 135 34.10 -16.36 -19.40
CA LEU A 135 34.90 -17.61 -19.25
C LEU A 135 35.06 -18.35 -20.57
N VAL A 136 34.30 -17.97 -21.59
CA VAL A 136 34.32 -18.62 -22.94
C VAL A 136 35.14 -17.79 -23.95
N GLN A 137 35.58 -16.59 -23.59
CA GLN A 137 36.56 -15.77 -24.34
C GLN A 137 37.97 -15.95 -23.79
#